data_02f493af7cc893727404d0003386da4d
#
_entry.id   02f493af7cc893727404d0003386da4d
#
_cell.length_a   1.000
_cell.length_b   1.000
_cell.length_c   1.000
_cell.angle_alpha   90.00
_cell.angle_beta   90.00
_cell.angle_gamma   90.00
#
_symmetry.space_group_name_H-M   'P 1'
#
loop_
_entity.id
_entity.type
_entity.pdbx_description
1 polymer ?
#
loop_
_entity_poly.entity_id
_entity_poly.type
_entity_poly.pdbx_seq_one_letter_code
_entity_poly.pdbx_strand_id
1 'polypeptide(L)'
;MEQQTDIRWIQRYANFHKACSRLVAVTEADRFMDDLSELEIEGLVLRFEYTFELAWKVLQDLLIYKGYEFMMGPNGTLKMAFDDGLIADHDGWRKMAKSRNTLSHVYDEEEVMPIVRLIYSDYAPLLKKLDEELNILSQDSNYKQA
;
A
#
# COMPACT_ATOMS: atom_id res chain seq x y z
N MET A 1 -0.45 -18.11 18.74
CA MET A 1 -0.98 -17.35 19.87
C MET A 1 -1.68 -16.10 19.38
N GLU A 2 -2.85 -15.87 19.89
CA GLU A 2 -3.68 -14.74 19.45
C GLU A 2 -3.01 -13.41 19.62
N GLN A 3 -2.31 -13.21 20.75
CA GLN A 3 -1.60 -11.96 21.02
C GLN A 3 -0.57 -11.63 19.94
N GLN A 4 0.16 -12.62 19.46
CA GLN A 4 1.17 -12.42 18.44
C GLN A 4 0.54 -12.00 17.12
N THR A 5 -0.63 -12.55 16.78
CA THR A 5 -1.34 -12.19 15.56
C THR A 5 -1.83 -10.75 15.63
N ASP A 6 -2.39 -10.34 16.76
CA ASP A 6 -2.87 -8.98 16.98
C ASP A 6 -1.71 -7.98 16.87
N ILE A 7 -0.60 -8.30 17.54
CA ILE A 7 0.58 -7.45 17.54
C ILE A 7 1.15 -7.37 16.12
N ARG A 8 1.14 -8.48 15.39
CA ARG A 8 1.74 -8.54 14.06
C ARG A 8 1.10 -7.55 13.09
N TRP A 9 -0.23 -7.55 12.99
CA TRP A 9 -0.86 -6.64 12.03
C TRP A 9 -0.72 -5.18 12.46
N ILE A 10 -0.75 -4.89 13.76
CA ILE A 10 -0.61 -3.53 14.27
C ILE A 10 0.82 -3.01 14.06
N GLN A 11 1.82 -3.87 14.29
CA GLN A 11 3.22 -3.49 14.03
C GLN A 11 3.45 -3.26 12.53
N ARG A 12 2.88 -4.13 11.71
CA ARG A 12 2.98 -3.97 10.25
C ARG A 12 2.28 -2.69 9.80
N TYR A 13 1.13 -2.40 10.41
CA TYR A 13 0.42 -1.16 10.11
C TYR A 13 1.27 0.07 10.44
N ALA A 14 1.96 0.07 11.58
CA ALA A 14 2.82 1.19 11.95
C ALA A 14 3.89 1.46 10.88
N ASN A 15 4.48 0.39 10.34
CA ASN A 15 5.47 0.50 9.28
C ASN A 15 4.84 0.99 7.97
N PHE A 16 3.67 0.48 7.63
CA PHE A 16 2.92 0.92 6.44
C PHE A 16 2.56 2.41 6.58
N HIS A 17 2.04 2.82 7.72
CA HIS A 17 1.67 4.21 7.96
C HIS A 17 2.85 5.15 7.72
N LYS A 18 4.02 4.79 8.25
CA LYS A 18 5.23 5.59 8.08
C LYS A 18 5.63 5.69 6.61
N ALA A 19 5.61 4.57 5.90
CA ALA A 19 5.95 4.53 4.48
C ALA A 19 4.95 5.34 3.66
N CYS A 20 3.66 5.16 3.92
CA CYS A 20 2.59 5.87 3.23
C CYS A 20 2.71 7.38 3.44
N SER A 21 2.98 7.81 4.67
CA SER A 21 3.14 9.23 4.99
C SER A 21 4.28 9.85 4.19
N ARG A 22 5.37 9.14 4.02
CA ARG A 22 6.52 9.62 3.23
C ARG A 22 6.19 9.73 1.74
N LEU A 23 5.43 8.78 1.22
CA LEU A 23 5.00 8.81 -0.18
C LEU A 23 4.05 9.98 -0.41
N VAL A 24 3.03 10.11 0.44
CA VAL A 24 2.02 11.15 0.32
C VAL A 24 2.64 12.54 0.47
N ALA A 25 3.67 12.69 1.30
CA ALA A 25 4.36 13.96 1.44
C ALA A 25 4.93 14.47 0.11
N VAL A 26 5.36 13.57 -0.76
CA VAL A 26 5.84 13.95 -2.10
C VAL A 26 4.67 14.25 -3.04
N THR A 27 3.68 13.38 -3.08
CA THR A 27 2.58 13.50 -4.05
C THR A 27 1.64 14.66 -3.74
N GLU A 28 1.55 15.10 -2.48
CA GLU A 28 0.72 16.24 -2.08
C GLU A 28 1.52 17.51 -1.89
N ALA A 29 2.83 17.49 -2.14
CA ALA A 29 3.64 18.69 -2.06
C ALA A 29 3.23 19.69 -3.15
N ASP A 30 3.40 21.00 -2.83
CA ASP A 30 3.12 22.07 -3.77
C ASP A 30 4.25 22.16 -4.80
N ARG A 31 4.33 21.16 -5.66
CA ARG A 31 5.38 21.03 -6.65
C ARG A 31 4.88 20.15 -7.80
N PHE A 32 5.15 20.59 -9.02
CA PHE A 32 4.75 19.81 -10.20
C PHE A 32 5.60 18.55 -10.34
N MET A 33 4.94 17.47 -10.74
CA MET A 33 5.62 16.19 -10.99
C MET A 33 6.74 16.35 -12.03
N ASP A 34 6.52 17.17 -13.06
CA ASP A 34 7.50 17.37 -14.14
C ASP A 34 8.75 18.11 -13.66
N ASP A 35 8.72 18.73 -12.48
CA ASP A 35 9.87 19.44 -11.91
C ASP A 35 10.75 18.54 -11.05
N LEU A 36 10.38 17.28 -10.90
CA LEU A 36 11.20 16.33 -10.13
C LEU A 36 12.46 15.98 -10.91
N SER A 37 13.59 15.95 -10.21
CA SER A 37 14.85 15.48 -10.77
C SER A 37 14.79 13.96 -11.00
N GLU A 38 15.72 13.45 -11.78
CA GLU A 38 15.85 12.02 -12.01
C GLU A 38 16.00 11.26 -10.68
N LEU A 39 16.84 11.79 -9.79
CA LEU A 39 17.04 11.17 -8.47
C LEU A 39 15.76 11.19 -7.65
N GLU A 40 14.99 12.27 -7.71
CA GLU A 40 13.73 12.37 -7.00
C GLU A 40 12.70 11.40 -7.55
N ILE A 41 12.67 11.20 -8.86
CA ILE A 41 11.78 10.20 -9.49
C ILE A 41 12.14 8.80 -9.02
N GLU A 42 13.44 8.47 -9.01
CA GLU A 42 13.89 7.18 -8.51
C GLU A 42 13.51 6.96 -7.04
N GLY A 43 13.66 8.00 -6.23
CA GLY A 43 13.27 7.95 -4.82
C GLY A 43 11.77 7.75 -4.65
N LEU A 44 10.97 8.44 -5.46
CA LEU A 44 9.51 8.31 -5.43
C LEU A 44 9.08 6.89 -5.80
N VAL A 45 9.66 6.34 -6.87
CA VAL A 45 9.38 4.97 -7.31
C VAL A 45 9.69 3.97 -6.20
N LEU A 46 10.86 4.13 -5.56
CA LEU A 46 11.26 3.25 -4.47
C LEU A 46 10.28 3.33 -3.30
N ARG A 47 9.87 4.55 -2.93
CA ARG A 47 8.88 4.74 -1.86
C ARG A 47 7.56 4.09 -2.20
N PHE A 48 7.11 4.20 -3.45
CA PHE A 48 5.90 3.54 -3.90
C PHE A 48 6.02 2.02 -3.79
N GLU A 49 7.12 1.46 -4.28
CA GLU A 49 7.31 0.01 -4.27
C GLU A 49 7.24 -0.58 -2.86
N TYR A 50 7.98 -0.01 -1.91
CA TYR A 50 7.95 -0.59 -0.56
C TYR A 50 6.66 -0.24 0.19
N THR A 51 5.99 0.88 -0.13
CA THR A 51 4.70 1.20 0.47
C THR A 51 3.65 0.19 0.04
N PHE A 52 3.61 -0.13 -1.26
CA PHE A 52 2.70 -1.16 -1.77
C PHE A 52 2.99 -2.52 -1.12
N GLU A 53 4.25 -2.88 -1.00
CA GLU A 53 4.66 -4.14 -0.38
C GLU A 53 4.14 -4.24 1.06
N LEU A 54 4.29 -3.17 1.82
CA LEU A 54 3.78 -3.12 3.20
C LEU A 54 2.26 -3.13 3.22
N ALA A 55 1.61 -2.48 2.25
CA ALA A 55 0.14 -2.42 2.18
C ALA A 55 -0.48 -3.81 2.08
N TRP A 56 -0.04 -4.62 1.10
CA TRP A 56 -0.65 -5.93 0.95
C TRP A 56 -0.28 -6.87 2.10
N LYS A 57 0.90 -6.70 2.69
CA LYS A 57 1.30 -7.51 3.84
C LYS A 57 0.50 -7.18 5.09
N VAL A 58 0.20 -5.91 5.34
CA VAL A 58 -0.65 -5.55 6.48
C VAL A 58 -2.08 -6.07 6.27
N LEU A 59 -2.57 -6.01 5.03
CA LEU A 59 -3.88 -6.60 4.71
C LEU A 59 -3.88 -8.10 4.96
N GLN A 60 -2.82 -8.80 4.56
CA GLN A 60 -2.70 -10.24 4.80
C GLN A 60 -2.71 -10.54 6.30
N ASP A 61 -1.90 -9.82 7.07
CA ASP A 61 -1.84 -10.04 8.52
C ASP A 61 -3.19 -9.77 9.18
N LEU A 62 -3.89 -8.72 8.75
CA LEU A 62 -5.21 -8.39 9.29
C LEU A 62 -6.24 -9.46 8.93
N LEU A 63 -6.21 -9.95 7.70
CA LEU A 63 -7.12 -11.02 7.26
C LEU A 63 -6.87 -12.30 8.04
N ILE A 64 -5.60 -12.65 8.28
CA ILE A 64 -5.26 -13.80 9.11
C ILE A 64 -5.80 -13.61 10.53
N TYR A 65 -5.65 -12.42 11.09
CA TYR A 65 -6.21 -12.08 12.40
C TYR A 65 -7.73 -12.29 12.42
N LYS A 66 -8.42 -11.98 11.32
CA LYS A 66 -9.87 -12.17 11.18
C LYS A 66 -10.27 -13.62 10.93
N GLY A 67 -9.32 -14.53 10.77
CA GLY A 67 -9.59 -15.95 10.61
C GLY A 67 -9.49 -16.50 9.19
N TYR A 68 -9.13 -15.68 8.23
CA TYR A 68 -8.96 -16.15 6.85
C TYR A 68 -7.65 -16.91 6.68
N GLU A 69 -7.64 -17.82 5.72
CA GLU A 69 -6.50 -18.66 5.40
C GLU A 69 -6.30 -18.74 3.88
N PHE A 70 -5.14 -19.22 3.47
CA PHE A 70 -4.86 -19.56 2.07
C PHE A 70 -4.86 -18.41 1.09
N MET A 71 -4.33 -17.27 1.52
CA MET A 71 -4.07 -16.16 0.61
C MET A 71 -2.70 -16.34 -0.03
N MET A 72 -2.62 -16.25 -1.35
CA MET A 72 -1.37 -16.42 -2.07
C MET A 72 -0.91 -15.09 -2.67
N GLY A 73 0.12 -14.51 -2.07
CA GLY A 73 0.78 -13.31 -2.56
C GLY A 73 -0.12 -12.07 -2.58
N PRO A 74 0.33 -11.02 -3.29
CA PRO A 74 -0.43 -9.77 -3.33
C PRO A 74 -1.81 -9.93 -3.96
N ASN A 75 -1.91 -10.59 -5.11
CA ASN A 75 -3.19 -10.69 -5.81
C ASN A 75 -4.23 -11.48 -5.04
N GLY A 76 -3.83 -12.59 -4.43
CA GLY A 76 -4.74 -13.38 -3.59
C GLY A 76 -5.20 -12.61 -2.37
N THR A 77 -4.27 -11.88 -1.74
CA THR A 77 -4.59 -11.05 -0.58
C THR A 77 -5.54 -9.90 -0.95
N LEU A 78 -5.29 -9.22 -2.07
CA LEU A 78 -6.14 -8.11 -2.50
C LEU A 78 -7.56 -8.58 -2.82
N LYS A 79 -7.69 -9.74 -3.45
CA LYS A 79 -9.00 -10.32 -3.72
C LYS A 79 -9.75 -10.60 -2.42
N MET A 80 -9.10 -11.23 -1.47
CA MET A 80 -9.70 -11.53 -0.17
C MET A 80 -10.07 -10.25 0.58
N ALA A 81 -9.19 -9.24 0.54
CA ALA A 81 -9.45 -7.95 1.18
C ALA A 81 -10.66 -7.25 0.56
N PHE A 82 -10.81 -7.34 -0.75
CA PHE A 82 -11.98 -6.80 -1.43
C PHE A 82 -13.25 -7.55 -1.01
N ASP A 83 -13.21 -8.87 -1.02
CA ASP A 83 -14.35 -9.70 -0.63
C ASP A 83 -14.77 -9.44 0.83
N ASP A 84 -13.81 -9.17 1.70
CA ASP A 84 -14.09 -8.87 3.12
C ASP A 84 -14.55 -7.42 3.34
N GLY A 85 -14.38 -6.55 2.35
CA GLY A 85 -14.75 -5.14 2.48
C GLY A 85 -13.66 -4.23 3.02
N LEU A 86 -12.43 -4.74 3.17
CA LEU A 86 -11.32 -3.92 3.62
C LEU A 86 -10.84 -2.92 2.56
N ILE A 87 -11.00 -3.28 1.31
CA ILE A 87 -10.72 -2.36 0.19
C ILE A 87 -11.94 -2.34 -0.73
N ALA A 88 -12.20 -1.19 -1.35
CA ALA A 88 -13.38 -1.01 -2.19
C ALA A 88 -13.05 -1.05 -3.68
N ASP A 89 -11.89 -0.54 -4.08
CA ASP A 89 -11.49 -0.43 -5.50
C ASP A 89 -10.54 -1.57 -5.87
N HIS A 90 -11.10 -2.75 -6.07
CA HIS A 90 -10.29 -3.92 -6.40
C HIS A 90 -9.53 -3.73 -7.72
N ASP A 91 -10.16 -3.13 -8.73
CA ASP A 91 -9.51 -2.90 -10.02
C ASP A 91 -8.33 -1.94 -9.89
N GLY A 92 -8.48 -0.88 -9.10
CA GLY A 92 -7.41 0.08 -8.83
C GLY A 92 -6.22 -0.58 -8.13
N TRP A 93 -6.51 -1.42 -7.15
CA TRP A 93 -5.45 -2.16 -6.45
C TRP A 93 -4.75 -3.18 -7.33
N ARG A 94 -5.49 -3.88 -8.20
CA ARG A 94 -4.89 -4.81 -9.15
C ARG A 94 -3.99 -4.09 -10.14
N LYS A 95 -4.43 -2.93 -10.62
CA LYS A 95 -3.63 -2.10 -11.51
C LYS A 95 -2.35 -1.63 -10.82
N MET A 96 -2.45 -1.27 -9.55
CA MET A 96 -1.30 -0.89 -8.74
C MET A 96 -0.30 -2.05 -8.63
N ALA A 97 -0.77 -3.25 -8.34
CA ALA A 97 0.07 -4.44 -8.26
C ALA A 97 0.78 -4.71 -9.59
N LYS A 98 0.08 -4.54 -10.69
CA LYS A 98 0.65 -4.72 -12.02
C LYS A 98 1.74 -3.69 -12.31
N SER A 99 1.49 -2.42 -11.96
CA SER A 99 2.48 -1.37 -12.14
C SER A 99 3.74 -1.63 -11.31
N ARG A 100 3.54 -2.09 -10.08
CA ARG A 100 4.67 -2.43 -9.21
C ARG A 100 5.53 -3.54 -9.86
N ASN A 101 4.89 -4.57 -10.43
CA ASN A 101 5.62 -5.63 -11.11
C ASN A 101 6.36 -5.11 -12.35
N THR A 102 5.74 -4.22 -13.11
CA THR A 102 6.37 -3.61 -14.27
C THR A 102 7.64 -2.86 -13.87
N LEU A 103 7.60 -2.13 -12.76
CA LEU A 103 8.77 -1.36 -12.29
C LEU A 103 9.99 -2.25 -12.00
N SER A 104 9.79 -3.54 -11.72
CA SER A 104 10.90 -4.47 -11.51
C SER A 104 11.71 -4.74 -12.77
N HIS A 105 11.15 -4.44 -13.95
CA HIS A 105 11.75 -4.78 -15.25
C HIS A 105 12.02 -3.57 -16.13
N VAL A 106 11.77 -2.38 -15.61
CA VAL A 106 11.86 -1.15 -16.40
C VAL A 106 13.00 -0.29 -15.91
N TYR A 107 13.86 0.13 -16.83
CA TYR A 107 15.00 0.99 -16.55
C TYR A 107 14.95 2.30 -17.32
N ASP A 108 13.96 2.48 -18.19
CA ASP A 108 13.84 3.62 -19.09
C ASP A 108 12.84 4.62 -18.51
N GLU A 109 13.24 5.88 -18.45
CA GLU A 109 12.40 6.96 -17.92
C GLU A 109 11.06 7.05 -18.67
N GLU A 110 11.06 6.82 -19.98
CA GLU A 110 9.82 6.89 -20.79
C GLU A 110 8.80 5.86 -20.34
N GLU A 111 9.25 4.71 -19.85
CA GLU A 111 8.34 3.66 -19.35
C GLU A 111 7.95 3.88 -17.89
N VAL A 112 8.79 4.54 -17.14
CA VAL A 112 8.55 4.82 -15.70
C VAL A 112 7.56 5.97 -15.52
N MET A 113 7.65 7.01 -16.33
CA MET A 113 6.84 8.22 -16.14
C MET A 113 5.33 7.98 -16.19
N PRO A 114 4.77 7.13 -17.06
CA PRO A 114 3.35 6.82 -16.98
C PRO A 114 2.93 6.25 -15.63
N ILE A 115 3.79 5.42 -15.03
CA ILE A 115 3.52 4.86 -13.70
C ILE A 115 3.64 5.95 -12.62
N VAL A 116 4.60 6.86 -12.75
CA VAL A 116 4.74 8.00 -11.84
C VAL A 116 3.46 8.83 -11.84
N ARG A 117 2.89 9.09 -13.01
CA ARG A 117 1.62 9.82 -13.12
C ARG A 117 0.51 9.08 -12.38
N LEU A 118 0.44 7.75 -12.51
CA LEU A 118 -0.55 6.94 -11.81
C LEU A 118 -0.32 6.96 -10.29
N ILE A 119 0.93 7.01 -9.85
CA ILE A 119 1.22 7.13 -8.41
C ILE A 119 0.56 8.41 -7.87
N TYR A 120 0.70 9.52 -8.58
CA TYR A 120 0.10 10.78 -8.16
C TYR A 120 -1.43 10.76 -8.24
N SER A 121 -1.98 10.29 -9.36
CA SER A 121 -3.42 10.41 -9.63
C SER A 121 -4.25 9.33 -8.94
N ASP A 122 -3.73 8.10 -8.85
CA ASP A 122 -4.53 6.95 -8.45
C ASP A 122 -3.96 6.22 -7.25
N TYR A 123 -2.66 5.90 -7.24
CA TYR A 123 -2.11 4.95 -6.29
C TYR A 123 -1.88 5.55 -4.90
N ALA A 124 -1.29 6.74 -4.83
CA ALA A 124 -1.10 7.39 -3.53
C ALA A 124 -2.43 7.69 -2.85
N PRO A 125 -3.47 8.16 -3.57
CA PRO A 125 -4.80 8.30 -2.95
C PRO A 125 -5.38 7.00 -2.43
N LEU A 126 -5.23 5.89 -3.15
CA LEU A 126 -5.71 4.59 -2.67
C LEU A 126 -4.97 4.14 -1.42
N LEU A 127 -3.65 4.30 -1.42
CA LEU A 127 -2.82 3.95 -0.26
C LEU A 127 -3.16 4.82 0.95
N LYS A 128 -3.36 6.11 0.72
CA LYS A 128 -3.76 7.04 1.79
C LYS A 128 -5.10 6.66 2.40
N LYS A 129 -6.07 6.29 1.55
CA LYS A 129 -7.38 5.86 2.02
C LYS A 129 -7.27 4.61 2.89
N LEU A 130 -6.46 3.64 2.45
CA LEU A 130 -6.22 2.44 3.26
C LEU A 130 -5.59 2.80 4.60
N ASP A 131 -4.60 3.69 4.59
CA ASP A 131 -3.94 4.13 5.82
C ASP A 131 -4.95 4.71 6.81
N GLU A 132 -5.85 5.57 6.33
CA GLU A 132 -6.88 6.19 7.17
C GLU A 132 -7.83 5.15 7.74
N GLU A 133 -8.26 4.19 6.94
CA GLU A 133 -9.17 3.14 7.38
C GLU A 133 -8.50 2.20 8.38
N LEU A 134 -7.25 1.83 8.14
CA LEU A 134 -6.52 0.97 9.06
C LEU A 134 -6.21 1.69 10.38
N ASN A 135 -6.00 3.00 10.32
CA ASN A 135 -5.81 3.78 11.54
C ASN A 135 -7.04 3.69 12.45
N ILE A 136 -8.23 3.80 11.87
CA ILE A 136 -9.49 3.66 12.61
C ILE A 136 -9.58 2.27 13.25
N LEU A 137 -9.29 1.22 12.47
CA LEU A 137 -9.33 -0.15 12.98
C LEU A 137 -8.29 -0.37 14.08
N SER A 138 -7.12 0.24 13.98
CA SER A 138 -6.06 0.10 14.97
C SER A 138 -6.45 0.74 16.32
N GLN A 139 -7.41 1.66 16.32
CA GLN A 139 -7.91 2.29 17.52
C GLN A 139 -9.13 1.56 18.11
N ASP A 140 -9.72 0.65 17.36
CA ASP A 140 -10.86 -0.14 17.79
C ASP A 140 -10.37 -1.23 18.74
N SER A 141 -10.99 -1.32 19.93
CA SER A 141 -10.59 -2.29 20.95
C SER A 141 -10.70 -3.73 20.47
N ASN A 142 -11.62 -4.01 19.53
CA ASN A 142 -11.78 -5.36 18.98
C ASN A 142 -10.59 -5.79 18.11
N TYR A 143 -9.80 -4.83 17.66
CA TYR A 143 -8.64 -5.08 16.78
C TYR A 143 -7.30 -4.83 17.46
N LYS A 144 -7.32 -4.27 18.68
CA LYS A 144 -6.10 -3.98 19.46
C LYS A 144 -5.78 -5.02 20.49
N GLN A 145 -6.80 -5.67 20.99
CA GLN A 145 -6.64 -6.57 22.12
C GLN A 145 -6.01 -7.88 21.74
N ALA A 146 -5.18 -8.29 22.60
CA ALA A 146 -4.57 -9.58 22.50
C ALA A 146 -5.33 -10.60 23.34
#